data_2d620e89fb1251db871a3215bd7ecfc1
#
_entry.id   2d620e89fb1251db871a3215bd7ecfc1
#
_cell.length_a   1.000
_cell.length_b   1.000
_cell.length_c   1.000
_cell.angle_alpha   90.00
_cell.angle_beta   90.00
_cell.angle_gamma   90.00
#
_symmetry.space_group_name_H-M   'P 1'
#
loop_
_entity.id
_entity.type
_entity.pdbx_description
1 polymer ?
#
loop_
_entity_poly.entity_id
_entity_poly.type
_entity_poly.pdbx_seq_one_letter_code
_entity_poly.pdbx_strand_id
1 'polypeptide(L)'
;MLTIENLSLSYGTDSKVLSDITLKVKDGECVLLTGESGSGKSSVINSINGLAFEYENAQISGSIKVGEKEIKNLELYEISLMIASVFQNPKTHFFNVDTTLELLFYLENIGLDKKEMESRMNEMLDVFKIDHLLGRSIFELSGGEKQILCVAAAYISGCKIIVLDEPSSNLDENYIDILKEMLIILKNKGITLILAEHRIYYLMDVADRIIIIQNGRIAREYTALSFLSVTDAE
;
A
#
# COMPACT_ATOMS: atom_id res chain seq x y z
N MET A 1 -7.08 -11.20 -7.67
CA MET A 1 -8.09 -10.13 -7.84
C MET A 1 -8.62 -9.71 -6.48
N LEU A 2 -8.65 -8.41 -6.18
CA LEU A 2 -9.30 -7.83 -5.01
C LEU A 2 -10.67 -7.28 -5.39
N THR A 3 -11.68 -7.55 -4.58
CA THR A 3 -13.06 -7.06 -4.80
C THR A 3 -13.59 -6.45 -3.52
N ILE A 4 -14.14 -5.25 -3.65
CA ILE A 4 -14.87 -4.53 -2.59
C ILE A 4 -16.30 -4.35 -3.08
N GLU A 5 -17.31 -4.75 -2.29
CA GLU A 5 -18.72 -4.66 -2.65
C GLU A 5 -19.51 -3.96 -1.53
N ASN A 6 -20.07 -2.80 -1.86
CA ASN A 6 -20.94 -1.99 -1.00
C ASN A 6 -20.34 -1.70 0.39
N LEU A 7 -19.01 -1.49 0.47
CA LEU A 7 -18.32 -1.23 1.71
C LEU A 7 -18.80 0.09 2.32
N SER A 8 -19.27 0.02 3.54
CA SER A 8 -19.54 1.20 4.38
C SER A 8 -18.87 1.03 5.73
N LEU A 9 -18.28 2.11 6.24
CA LEU A 9 -17.52 2.14 7.48
C LEU A 9 -17.92 3.37 8.30
N SER A 10 -18.17 3.19 9.58
CA SER A 10 -18.32 4.26 10.56
C SER A 10 -17.57 3.93 11.84
N TYR A 11 -17.13 4.97 12.56
CA TYR A 11 -16.53 4.86 13.88
C TYR A 11 -17.47 5.53 14.89
N GLY A 12 -17.98 4.74 15.86
CA GLY A 12 -18.99 5.22 16.82
C GLY A 12 -20.37 5.46 16.17
N THR A 13 -21.20 6.26 16.82
CA THR A 13 -22.61 6.45 16.43
C THR A 13 -22.83 7.47 15.31
N ASP A 14 -21.91 8.41 15.07
CA ASP A 14 -22.22 9.62 14.30
C ASP A 14 -21.31 9.93 13.10
N SER A 15 -20.26 9.15 12.84
CA SER A 15 -19.32 9.46 11.75
C SER A 15 -19.25 8.36 10.71
N LYS A 16 -20.08 8.46 9.67
CA LYS A 16 -19.94 7.61 8.48
C LYS A 16 -18.73 8.08 7.66
N VAL A 17 -17.69 7.25 7.64
CA VAL A 17 -16.41 7.56 6.96
C VAL A 17 -16.40 7.05 5.53
N LEU A 18 -16.95 5.85 5.28
CA LEU A 18 -17.13 5.29 3.94
C LEU A 18 -18.61 4.95 3.71
N SER A 19 -19.08 5.13 2.49
CA SER A 19 -20.44 4.91 2.08
C SER A 19 -20.49 4.25 0.72
N ASP A 20 -20.87 2.97 0.69
CA ASP A 20 -21.16 2.23 -0.53
C ASP A 20 -19.99 2.24 -1.55
N ILE A 21 -18.77 1.98 -1.05
CA ILE A 21 -17.59 1.81 -1.91
C ILE A 21 -17.67 0.46 -2.59
N THR A 22 -17.70 0.47 -3.92
CA THR A 22 -17.63 -0.74 -4.74
C THR A 22 -16.48 -0.60 -5.73
N LEU A 23 -15.50 -1.52 -5.66
CA LEU A 23 -14.26 -1.46 -6.42
C LEU A 23 -13.76 -2.87 -6.73
N LYS A 24 -13.35 -3.10 -7.97
CA LYS A 24 -12.65 -4.33 -8.39
C LYS A 24 -11.26 -3.96 -8.89
N VAL A 25 -10.24 -4.63 -8.38
CA VAL A 25 -8.84 -4.46 -8.78
C VAL A 25 -8.34 -5.78 -9.37
N LYS A 26 -7.83 -5.72 -10.59
CA LYS A 26 -7.28 -6.89 -11.28
C LYS A 26 -5.89 -7.22 -10.75
N ASP A 27 -5.46 -8.46 -10.94
CA ASP A 27 -4.09 -8.84 -10.61
C ASP A 27 -3.10 -8.07 -11.49
N GLY A 28 -2.05 -7.51 -10.87
CA GLY A 28 -1.04 -6.66 -11.51
C GLY A 28 -1.49 -5.25 -11.85
N GLU A 29 -2.73 -4.86 -11.49
CA GLU A 29 -3.23 -3.50 -11.71
C GLU A 29 -2.70 -2.54 -10.65
N CYS A 30 -2.39 -1.31 -11.06
CA CYS A 30 -2.06 -0.20 -10.17
C CYS A 30 -3.25 0.78 -10.09
N VAL A 31 -3.90 0.85 -8.94
CA VAL A 31 -5.04 1.74 -8.67
C VAL A 31 -4.63 2.84 -7.72
N LEU A 32 -4.82 4.08 -8.15
CA LEU A 32 -4.58 5.27 -7.36
C LEU A 32 -5.90 5.81 -6.78
N LEU A 33 -5.98 5.88 -5.47
CA LEU A 33 -7.05 6.56 -4.74
C LEU A 33 -6.61 7.99 -4.43
N THR A 34 -7.32 8.98 -4.93
CA THR A 34 -7.03 10.39 -4.66
C THR A 34 -8.27 11.15 -4.19
N GLY A 35 -8.08 12.36 -3.71
CA GLY A 35 -9.14 13.22 -3.15
C GLY A 35 -8.64 14.04 -1.98
N GLU A 36 -9.48 14.92 -1.44
CA GLU A 36 -9.14 15.79 -0.32
C GLU A 36 -8.70 15.03 0.93
N SER A 37 -7.99 15.72 1.83
CA SER A 37 -7.68 15.16 3.16
C SER A 37 -8.98 14.84 3.90
N GLY A 38 -9.04 13.70 4.58
CA GLY A 38 -10.24 13.24 5.26
C GLY A 38 -11.36 12.68 4.35
N SER A 39 -11.13 12.55 3.04
CA SER A 39 -12.15 12.00 2.12
C SER A 39 -12.43 10.51 2.29
N GLY A 40 -11.59 9.76 3.05
CA GLY A 40 -11.76 8.34 3.32
C GLY A 40 -10.73 7.41 2.64
N LYS A 41 -9.71 7.93 1.95
CA LYS A 41 -8.68 7.12 1.25
C LYS A 41 -7.98 6.11 2.17
N SER A 42 -7.39 6.60 3.28
CA SER A 42 -6.74 5.75 4.28
C SER A 42 -7.70 4.74 4.90
N SER A 43 -8.98 5.09 5.03
CA SER A 43 -10.00 4.18 5.53
C SER A 43 -10.30 3.04 4.54
N VAL A 44 -10.22 3.30 3.23
CA VAL A 44 -10.28 2.23 2.21
C VAL A 44 -9.06 1.32 2.34
N ILE A 45 -7.84 1.88 2.43
CA ILE A 45 -6.60 1.11 2.63
C ILE A 45 -6.70 0.25 3.90
N ASN A 46 -7.12 0.85 5.04
CA ASN A 46 -7.26 0.15 6.32
C ASN A 46 -8.35 -0.93 6.29
N SER A 47 -9.36 -0.77 5.46
CA SER A 47 -10.37 -1.82 5.26
C SER A 47 -9.81 -3.00 4.44
N ILE A 48 -8.97 -2.72 3.44
CA ILE A 48 -8.34 -3.74 2.59
C ILE A 48 -7.33 -4.58 3.40
N ASN A 49 -6.49 -3.94 4.22
CA ASN A 49 -5.46 -4.63 5.01
C ASN A 49 -5.98 -5.20 6.35
N GLY A 50 -7.27 -5.09 6.62
CA GLY A 50 -7.91 -5.64 7.81
C GLY A 50 -7.86 -4.75 9.05
N LEU A 51 -7.05 -3.69 9.09
CA LEU A 51 -6.89 -2.85 10.26
C LEU A 51 -8.17 -2.13 10.69
N ALA A 52 -9.06 -1.81 9.73
CA ALA A 52 -10.33 -1.15 10.07
C ALA A 52 -11.21 -2.02 10.97
N PHE A 53 -11.06 -3.35 10.93
CA PHE A 53 -11.85 -4.28 11.75
C PHE A 53 -11.35 -4.36 13.20
N GLU A 54 -10.12 -3.92 13.48
CA GLU A 54 -9.50 -3.92 14.80
C GLU A 54 -9.85 -2.67 15.63
N TYR A 55 -10.41 -1.62 15.02
CA TYR A 55 -10.76 -0.43 15.76
C TYR A 55 -12.00 -0.66 16.63
N GLU A 56 -11.91 -0.28 17.89
CA GLU A 56 -13.06 -0.27 18.80
C GLU A 56 -14.20 0.58 18.20
N ASN A 57 -15.41 0.04 18.26
CA ASN A 57 -16.63 0.66 17.74
C ASN A 57 -16.66 0.90 16.21
N ALA A 58 -15.80 0.23 15.44
CA ALA A 58 -15.95 0.22 13.99
C ALA A 58 -17.20 -0.59 13.59
N GLN A 59 -18.07 0.04 12.80
CA GLN A 59 -19.22 -0.64 12.18
C GLN A 59 -18.94 -0.74 10.68
N ILE A 60 -18.74 -1.96 10.20
CA ILE A 60 -18.38 -2.25 8.82
C ILE A 60 -19.46 -3.12 8.20
N SER A 61 -19.97 -2.70 7.03
CA SER A 61 -20.88 -3.49 6.21
C SER A 61 -20.34 -3.60 4.78
N GLY A 62 -20.86 -4.55 4.02
CA GLY A 62 -20.35 -4.90 2.70
C GLY A 62 -19.36 -6.05 2.78
N SER A 63 -18.56 -6.23 1.73
CA SER A 63 -17.65 -7.36 1.56
C SER A 63 -16.32 -6.89 0.95
N ILE A 64 -15.22 -7.44 1.44
CA ILE A 64 -13.88 -7.28 0.85
C ILE A 64 -13.27 -8.67 0.68
N LYS A 65 -12.89 -9.02 -0.55
CA LYS A 65 -12.35 -10.33 -0.90
C LYS A 65 -11.02 -10.24 -1.63
N VAL A 66 -10.12 -11.14 -1.30
CA VAL A 66 -8.92 -11.44 -2.07
C VAL A 66 -9.06 -12.86 -2.63
N GLY A 67 -9.30 -12.99 -3.92
CA GLY A 67 -9.76 -14.25 -4.51
C GLY A 67 -11.09 -14.68 -3.88
N GLU A 68 -11.10 -15.88 -3.29
CA GLU A 68 -12.27 -16.42 -2.59
C GLU A 68 -12.31 -16.09 -1.08
N LYS A 69 -11.25 -15.48 -0.54
CA LYS A 69 -11.12 -15.22 0.90
C LYS A 69 -11.75 -13.88 1.27
N GLU A 70 -12.69 -13.89 2.19
CA GLU A 70 -13.33 -12.70 2.75
C GLU A 70 -12.47 -12.15 3.89
N ILE A 71 -12.01 -10.89 3.79
CA ILE A 71 -11.09 -10.25 4.74
C ILE A 71 -11.62 -10.27 6.18
N LYS A 72 -12.89 -9.96 6.39
CA LYS A 72 -13.50 -9.91 7.73
C LYS A 72 -13.51 -11.24 8.49
N ASN A 73 -13.28 -12.35 7.80
CA ASN A 73 -13.26 -13.70 8.38
C ASN A 73 -11.84 -14.19 8.66
N LEU A 74 -10.82 -13.38 8.42
CA LEU A 74 -9.41 -13.70 8.57
C LEU A 74 -8.81 -12.93 9.74
N GLU A 75 -7.86 -13.57 10.41
CA GLU A 75 -7.00 -12.90 11.38
C GLU A 75 -5.96 -12.01 10.66
N LEU A 76 -5.46 -10.95 11.32
CA LEU A 76 -4.50 -10.03 10.72
C LEU A 76 -3.26 -10.73 10.15
N TYR A 77 -2.77 -11.78 10.83
CA TYR A 77 -1.61 -12.54 10.32
C TYR A 77 -1.93 -13.26 9.01
N GLU A 78 -3.16 -13.77 8.81
CA GLU A 78 -3.56 -14.41 7.55
C GLU A 78 -3.68 -13.38 6.42
N ILE A 79 -4.16 -12.17 6.73
CA ILE A 79 -4.23 -11.06 5.78
C ILE A 79 -2.82 -10.62 5.38
N SER A 80 -1.88 -10.55 6.33
CA SER A 80 -0.49 -10.16 6.09
C SER A 80 0.26 -11.12 5.15
N LEU A 81 -0.17 -12.38 5.03
CA LEU A 81 0.36 -13.33 4.05
C LEU A 81 -0.08 -13.04 2.60
N MET A 82 -1.09 -12.21 2.40
CA MET A 82 -1.65 -11.88 1.08
C MET A 82 -1.42 -10.43 0.68
N ILE A 83 -1.43 -9.53 1.67
CA ILE A 83 -1.40 -8.08 1.48
C ILE A 83 -0.27 -7.50 2.34
N ALA A 84 0.71 -6.89 1.71
CA ALA A 84 1.70 -6.07 2.40
C ALA A 84 1.24 -4.61 2.47
N SER A 85 1.54 -3.93 3.58
CA SER A 85 1.14 -2.53 3.80
C SER A 85 2.36 -1.63 3.96
N VAL A 86 2.34 -0.47 3.32
CA VAL A 86 3.29 0.62 3.53
C VAL A 86 2.51 1.82 4.06
N PHE A 87 2.75 2.19 5.33
CA PHE A 87 2.01 3.25 6.01
C PHE A 87 2.62 4.62 5.76
N GLN A 88 1.83 5.67 5.97
CA GLN A 88 2.22 7.07 5.81
C GLN A 88 3.43 7.46 6.67
N ASN A 89 3.52 6.94 7.90
CA ASN A 89 4.62 7.21 8.81
C ASN A 89 5.57 6.00 8.89
N PRO A 90 6.73 6.03 8.22
CA PRO A 90 7.66 4.90 8.24
C PRO A 90 8.21 4.60 9.64
N LYS A 91 8.19 5.56 10.58
CA LYS A 91 8.71 5.36 11.94
C LYS A 91 7.91 4.33 12.74
N THR A 92 6.64 4.12 12.39
CA THR A 92 5.78 3.15 13.08
C THR A 92 5.87 1.74 12.48
N HIS A 93 6.68 1.57 11.43
CA HIS A 93 6.83 0.32 10.71
C HIS A 93 7.87 -0.62 11.30
N PHE A 94 8.90 -0.05 11.96
CA PHE A 94 10.11 -0.78 12.28
C PHE A 94 10.06 -1.43 13.66
N PHE A 95 10.43 -2.71 13.69
CA PHE A 95 10.54 -3.53 14.90
C PHE A 95 12.00 -3.72 15.31
N ASN A 96 12.93 -3.68 14.34
CA ASN A 96 14.36 -3.87 14.58
C ASN A 96 15.13 -2.54 14.50
N VAL A 97 16.27 -2.48 15.16
CA VAL A 97 17.19 -1.34 15.05
C VAL A 97 18.07 -1.44 13.80
N ASP A 98 18.42 -2.67 13.39
CA ASP A 98 19.25 -2.94 12.22
C ASP A 98 18.38 -3.13 10.98
N THR A 99 18.75 -2.47 9.89
CA THR A 99 18.00 -2.48 8.62
C THR A 99 17.96 -3.85 7.95
N THR A 100 19.01 -4.66 8.07
CA THR A 100 19.04 -6.00 7.52
C THR A 100 18.11 -6.93 8.27
N LEU A 101 18.13 -6.85 9.61
CA LEU A 101 17.22 -7.62 10.45
C LEU A 101 15.77 -7.20 10.23
N GLU A 102 15.51 -5.91 9.98
CA GLU A 102 14.17 -5.42 9.67
C GLU A 102 13.63 -6.03 8.36
N LEU A 103 14.43 -6.06 7.32
CA LEU A 103 14.05 -6.68 6.04
C LEU A 103 13.78 -8.20 6.18
N LEU A 104 14.51 -8.88 7.04
CA LEU A 104 14.33 -10.32 7.28
C LEU A 104 13.18 -10.63 8.26
N PHE A 105 12.77 -9.66 9.08
CA PHE A 105 11.84 -9.85 10.19
C PHE A 105 10.54 -10.56 9.78
N TYR A 106 9.92 -10.12 8.68
CA TYR A 106 8.70 -10.76 8.19
C TYR A 106 8.95 -12.20 7.75
N LEU A 107 10.05 -12.45 7.05
CA LEU A 107 10.39 -13.79 6.52
C LEU A 107 10.67 -14.79 7.65
N GLU A 108 11.31 -14.32 8.73
CA GLU A 108 11.52 -15.12 9.94
C GLU A 108 10.19 -15.46 10.63
N ASN A 109 9.28 -14.47 10.74
CA ASN A 109 7.97 -14.67 11.37
C ASN A 109 7.08 -15.69 10.62
N ILE A 110 7.19 -15.76 9.30
CA ILE A 110 6.46 -16.77 8.50
C ILE A 110 7.19 -18.11 8.41
N GLY A 111 8.35 -18.23 9.07
CA GLY A 111 9.09 -19.48 9.21
C GLY A 111 9.83 -19.93 7.96
N LEU A 112 10.28 -19.01 7.09
CA LEU A 112 11.10 -19.37 5.94
C LEU A 112 12.46 -19.89 6.38
N ASP A 113 13.00 -20.83 5.65
CA ASP A 113 14.37 -21.28 5.87
C ASP A 113 15.41 -20.25 5.41
N LYS A 114 16.62 -20.37 5.95
CA LYS A 114 17.71 -19.42 5.70
C LYS A 114 18.03 -19.24 4.20
N LYS A 115 17.98 -20.32 3.44
CA LYS A 115 18.31 -20.30 2.00
C LYS A 115 17.28 -19.52 1.21
N GLU A 116 16.00 -19.69 1.53
CA GLU A 116 14.91 -18.93 0.89
C GLU A 116 14.99 -17.45 1.28
N MET A 117 15.27 -17.14 2.56
CA MET A 117 15.45 -15.76 3.01
C MET A 117 16.61 -15.07 2.29
N GLU A 118 17.78 -15.74 2.17
CA GLU A 118 18.93 -15.23 1.43
C GLU A 118 18.61 -15.02 -0.06
N SER A 119 17.86 -15.94 -0.67
CA SER A 119 17.44 -15.81 -2.07
C SER A 119 16.56 -14.60 -2.29
N ARG A 120 15.55 -14.37 -1.46
CA ARG A 120 14.67 -13.19 -1.56
C ARG A 120 15.38 -11.89 -1.27
N MET A 121 16.30 -11.88 -0.29
CA MET A 121 17.13 -10.72 0.00
C MET A 121 17.98 -10.34 -1.22
N ASN A 122 18.68 -11.30 -1.82
CA ASN A 122 19.52 -11.05 -2.98
C ASN A 122 18.70 -10.55 -4.18
N GLU A 123 17.53 -11.17 -4.45
CA GLU A 123 16.62 -10.71 -5.50
C GLU A 123 16.17 -9.27 -5.26
N MET A 124 15.77 -8.93 -4.04
CA MET A 124 15.34 -7.58 -3.67
C MET A 124 16.48 -6.56 -3.86
N LEU A 125 17.70 -6.88 -3.43
CA LEU A 125 18.87 -6.03 -3.61
C LEU A 125 19.22 -5.85 -5.08
N ASP A 126 19.16 -6.92 -5.88
CA ASP A 126 19.37 -6.85 -7.33
C ASP A 126 18.37 -5.93 -8.04
N VAL A 127 17.14 -5.93 -7.55
CA VAL A 127 16.05 -5.15 -8.13
C VAL A 127 16.10 -3.67 -7.72
N PHE A 128 16.29 -3.38 -6.44
CA PHE A 128 16.20 -2.00 -5.92
C PHE A 128 17.54 -1.32 -5.70
N LYS A 129 18.67 -2.06 -5.71
CA LYS A 129 20.03 -1.52 -5.54
C LYS A 129 20.21 -0.70 -4.25
N ILE A 130 19.67 -1.18 -3.16
CA ILE A 130 19.69 -0.52 -1.84
C ILE A 130 20.71 -1.14 -0.88
N ASP A 131 21.75 -1.81 -1.38
CA ASP A 131 22.81 -2.44 -0.57
C ASP A 131 23.43 -1.48 0.45
N HIS A 132 23.54 -0.20 0.09
CA HIS A 132 24.08 0.85 0.92
C HIS A 132 23.26 1.13 2.20
N LEU A 133 22.03 0.63 2.28
CA LEU A 133 21.16 0.74 3.46
C LEU A 133 21.36 -0.43 4.44
N LEU A 134 21.97 -1.54 4.03
CA LEU A 134 22.13 -2.72 4.88
C LEU A 134 23.13 -2.50 6.03
N GLY A 135 22.88 -3.16 7.16
CA GLY A 135 23.75 -3.11 8.33
C GLY A 135 23.83 -1.75 9.02
N ARG A 136 22.88 -0.85 8.71
CA ARG A 136 22.80 0.48 9.34
C ARG A 136 21.76 0.50 10.44
N SER A 137 21.93 1.42 11.36
CA SER A 137 20.86 1.70 12.33
C SER A 137 19.71 2.45 11.66
N ILE A 138 18.45 1.97 11.88
CA ILE A 138 17.25 2.66 11.39
C ILE A 138 17.18 4.11 11.89
N PHE A 139 17.73 4.41 13.05
CA PHE A 139 17.75 5.78 13.58
C PHE A 139 18.65 6.72 12.79
N GLU A 140 19.65 6.19 12.07
CA GLU A 140 20.57 6.97 11.21
C GLU A 140 20.00 7.24 9.83
N LEU A 141 18.92 6.56 9.43
CA LEU A 141 18.29 6.75 8.14
C LEU A 141 17.51 8.05 8.07
N SER A 142 17.60 8.73 6.91
CA SER A 142 16.71 9.83 6.53
C SER A 142 15.25 9.34 6.40
N GLY A 143 14.30 10.28 6.32
CA GLY A 143 12.90 9.95 6.08
C GLY A 143 12.69 9.20 4.77
N GLY A 144 13.40 9.62 3.72
CA GLY A 144 13.35 8.98 2.40
C GLY A 144 13.94 7.57 2.42
N GLU A 145 15.12 7.37 3.03
CA GLU A 145 15.72 6.03 3.18
C GLU A 145 14.79 5.07 3.94
N LYS A 146 14.13 5.56 4.99
CA LYS A 146 13.12 4.77 5.74
C LYS A 146 11.97 4.34 4.86
N GLN A 147 11.43 5.25 4.04
CA GLN A 147 10.32 4.94 3.15
C GLN A 147 10.70 3.90 2.10
N ILE A 148 11.89 4.06 1.49
CA ILE A 148 12.43 3.07 0.54
C ILE A 148 12.59 1.70 1.21
N LEU A 149 13.08 1.66 2.45
CA LEU A 149 13.19 0.43 3.22
C LEU A 149 11.83 -0.23 3.48
N CYS A 150 10.77 0.55 3.78
CA CYS A 150 9.41 0.02 3.94
C CYS A 150 8.87 -0.60 2.65
N VAL A 151 9.11 0.03 1.50
CA VAL A 151 8.71 -0.54 0.19
C VAL A 151 9.49 -1.81 -0.13
N ALA A 152 10.79 -1.84 0.19
CA ALA A 152 11.63 -3.03 0.04
C ALA A 152 11.16 -4.19 0.95
N ALA A 153 10.78 -3.88 2.21
CA ALA A 153 10.20 -4.85 3.13
C ALA A 153 8.85 -5.41 2.62
N ALA A 154 8.01 -4.55 2.04
CA ALA A 154 6.78 -4.98 1.41
C ALA A 154 7.02 -5.91 0.20
N TYR A 155 8.05 -5.63 -0.61
CA TYR A 155 8.42 -6.49 -1.75
C TYR A 155 8.96 -7.85 -1.33
N ILE A 156 9.92 -7.87 -0.37
CA ILE A 156 10.58 -9.10 0.07
C ILE A 156 9.60 -10.08 0.73
N SER A 157 8.48 -9.58 1.28
CA SER A 157 7.41 -10.41 1.84
C SER A 157 6.86 -11.42 0.83
N GLY A 158 6.92 -11.13 -0.47
CA GLY A 158 6.39 -11.96 -1.53
C GLY A 158 4.87 -11.84 -1.73
N CYS A 159 4.21 -10.91 -1.05
CA CYS A 159 2.79 -10.63 -1.23
C CYS A 159 2.49 -10.16 -2.66
N LYS A 160 1.34 -10.60 -3.18
CA LYS A 160 0.90 -10.22 -4.54
C LYS A 160 0.13 -8.91 -4.58
N ILE A 161 -0.25 -8.38 -3.43
CA ILE A 161 -0.93 -7.11 -3.27
C ILE A 161 -0.12 -6.26 -2.30
N ILE A 162 0.19 -5.04 -2.68
CA ILE A 162 0.81 -4.03 -1.80
C ILE A 162 -0.12 -2.83 -1.74
N VAL A 163 -0.50 -2.44 -0.53
CA VAL A 163 -1.26 -1.22 -0.27
C VAL A 163 -0.32 -0.16 0.29
N LEU A 164 -0.41 1.08 -0.21
CA LEU A 164 0.44 2.18 0.22
C LEU A 164 -0.44 3.39 0.59
N ASP A 165 -0.26 3.88 1.81
CA ASP A 165 -0.98 5.07 2.30
C ASP A 165 -0.03 6.27 2.35
N GLU A 166 -0.24 7.24 1.47
CA GLU A 166 0.53 8.48 1.29
C GLU A 166 2.07 8.27 1.33
N PRO A 167 2.62 7.35 0.51
CA PRO A 167 4.03 6.97 0.60
C PRO A 167 5.00 8.12 0.26
N SER A 168 4.54 9.20 -0.40
CA SER A 168 5.37 10.36 -0.76
C SER A 168 5.31 11.52 0.24
N SER A 169 4.49 11.42 1.31
CA SER A 169 4.15 12.56 2.18
C SER A 169 5.34 13.29 2.81
N ASN A 170 6.43 12.57 3.10
CA ASN A 170 7.62 13.11 3.76
C ASN A 170 8.89 13.02 2.89
N LEU A 171 8.73 12.88 1.56
CA LEU A 171 9.82 12.74 0.62
C LEU A 171 10.15 14.05 -0.09
N ASP A 172 11.45 14.28 -0.32
CA ASP A 172 11.93 15.25 -1.31
C ASP A 172 11.82 14.68 -2.72
N GLU A 173 12.08 15.52 -3.74
CA GLU A 173 11.93 15.15 -5.14
C GLU A 173 12.80 13.95 -5.54
N ASN A 174 14.04 13.86 -5.05
CA ASN A 174 14.93 12.74 -5.36
C ASN A 174 14.37 11.41 -4.87
N TYR A 175 13.84 11.39 -3.64
CA TYR A 175 13.23 10.17 -3.09
C TYR A 175 11.86 9.85 -3.71
N ILE A 176 11.14 10.85 -4.21
CA ILE A 176 9.91 10.62 -5.01
C ILE A 176 10.25 9.90 -6.31
N ASP A 177 11.32 10.29 -6.99
CA ASP A 177 11.76 9.63 -8.23
C ASP A 177 12.19 8.17 -7.96
N ILE A 178 12.95 7.93 -6.89
CA ILE A 178 13.31 6.57 -6.48
C ILE A 178 12.06 5.74 -6.16
N LEU A 179 11.12 6.30 -5.40
CA LEU A 179 9.85 5.64 -5.09
C LEU A 179 9.07 5.29 -6.37
N LYS A 180 8.98 6.23 -7.31
CA LYS A 180 8.34 6.02 -8.63
C LYS A 180 8.98 4.83 -9.36
N GLU A 181 10.31 4.79 -9.45
CA GLU A 181 11.04 3.69 -10.09
C GLU A 181 10.73 2.35 -9.41
N MET A 182 10.74 2.31 -8.07
CA MET A 182 10.37 1.09 -7.33
C MET A 182 8.94 0.63 -7.64
N LEU A 183 7.97 1.54 -7.68
CA LEU A 183 6.59 1.23 -8.01
C LEU A 183 6.42 0.70 -9.44
N ILE A 184 7.16 1.26 -10.42
CA ILE A 184 7.20 0.76 -11.80
C ILE A 184 7.75 -0.68 -11.82
N ILE A 185 8.81 -0.95 -11.08
CA ILE A 185 9.41 -2.28 -10.99
C ILE A 185 8.40 -3.27 -10.39
N LEU A 186 7.75 -2.92 -9.28
CA LEU A 186 6.75 -3.75 -8.63
C LEU A 186 5.61 -4.10 -9.60
N LYS A 187 5.09 -3.09 -10.30
CA LYS A 187 4.03 -3.28 -11.31
C LYS A 187 4.49 -4.21 -12.44
N ASN A 188 5.70 -4.00 -12.98
CA ASN A 188 6.25 -4.84 -14.04
C ASN A 188 6.48 -6.30 -13.60
N LYS A 189 6.66 -6.55 -12.32
CA LYS A 189 6.70 -7.90 -11.71
C LYS A 189 5.29 -8.49 -11.49
N GLY A 190 4.23 -7.80 -11.89
CA GLY A 190 2.84 -8.25 -11.76
C GLY A 190 2.27 -8.12 -10.36
N ILE A 191 2.86 -7.29 -9.50
CA ILE A 191 2.32 -6.98 -8.18
C ILE A 191 1.19 -5.99 -8.32
N THR A 192 0.07 -6.28 -7.66
CA THR A 192 -1.10 -5.40 -7.59
C THR A 192 -0.82 -4.28 -6.61
N LEU A 193 -0.97 -3.02 -7.04
CA LEU A 193 -0.70 -1.85 -6.22
C LEU A 193 -1.98 -1.06 -5.98
N ILE A 194 -2.24 -0.69 -4.73
CA ILE A 194 -3.33 0.21 -4.37
C ILE A 194 -2.73 1.34 -3.53
N LEU A 195 -2.73 2.54 -4.09
CA LEU A 195 -2.10 3.70 -3.46
C LEU A 195 -3.17 4.72 -3.07
N ALA A 196 -3.13 5.20 -1.84
CA ALA A 196 -3.80 6.43 -1.45
C ALA A 196 -2.79 7.57 -1.52
N GLU A 197 -3.05 8.62 -2.31
CA GLU A 197 -2.06 9.67 -2.52
C GLU A 197 -2.71 11.01 -2.88
N HIS A 198 -2.05 12.10 -2.45
CA HIS A 198 -2.39 13.47 -2.82
C HIS A 198 -1.54 14.00 -3.97
N ARG A 199 -0.24 13.63 -3.99
CA ARG A 199 0.72 14.01 -5.03
C ARG A 199 0.61 13.04 -6.20
N ILE A 200 -0.25 13.31 -7.16
CA ILE A 200 -0.55 12.35 -8.24
C ILE A 200 0.45 12.42 -9.41
N TYR A 201 1.18 13.53 -9.58
CA TYR A 201 2.00 13.81 -10.76
C TYR A 201 3.05 12.73 -11.06
N TYR A 202 3.69 12.17 -10.03
CA TYR A 202 4.73 11.16 -10.20
C TYR A 202 4.15 9.75 -10.50
N LEU A 203 2.85 9.56 -10.28
CA LEU A 203 2.16 8.29 -10.47
C LEU A 203 1.47 8.15 -11.84
N MET A 204 1.48 9.20 -12.67
CA MET A 204 0.76 9.18 -13.93
C MET A 204 1.25 8.11 -14.91
N ASP A 205 2.54 7.76 -14.85
CA ASP A 205 3.13 6.67 -15.65
C ASP A 205 2.99 5.29 -14.97
N VAL A 206 2.57 5.26 -13.70
CA VAL A 206 2.46 4.03 -12.89
C VAL A 206 1.02 3.55 -12.82
N ALA A 207 0.09 4.45 -12.54
CA ALA A 207 -1.32 4.12 -12.34
C ALA A 207 -2.00 3.66 -13.63
N ASP A 208 -2.81 2.61 -13.55
CA ASP A 208 -3.73 2.20 -14.63
C ASP A 208 -5.07 2.91 -14.49
N ARG A 209 -5.53 3.06 -13.23
CA ARG A 209 -6.79 3.73 -12.90
C ARG A 209 -6.60 4.71 -11.76
N ILE A 210 -7.35 5.81 -11.84
CA ILE A 210 -7.41 6.87 -10.84
C ILE A 210 -8.84 6.97 -10.35
N ILE A 211 -9.03 6.83 -9.04
CA ILE A 211 -10.31 6.87 -8.37
C ILE A 211 -10.35 8.07 -7.44
N ILE A 212 -11.29 8.96 -7.67
CA ILE A 212 -11.50 10.12 -6.80
C ILE A 212 -12.47 9.76 -5.69
N ILE A 213 -11.98 9.82 -4.44
CA ILE A 213 -12.80 9.65 -3.24
C ILE A 213 -13.23 11.02 -2.72
N GLN A 214 -14.52 11.20 -2.55
CA GLN A 214 -15.10 12.42 -2.00
C GLN A 214 -16.21 12.07 -1.01
N ASN A 215 -16.16 12.62 0.20
CA ASN A 215 -17.14 12.37 1.26
C ASN A 215 -17.41 10.87 1.50
N GLY A 216 -16.34 10.07 1.51
CA GLY A 216 -16.43 8.62 1.74
C GLY A 216 -17.04 7.81 0.60
N ARG A 217 -17.15 8.36 -0.61
CA ARG A 217 -17.70 7.69 -1.80
C ARG A 217 -16.76 7.78 -2.98
N ILE A 218 -16.86 6.84 -3.90
CA ILE A 218 -16.25 6.99 -5.23
C ILE A 218 -17.05 8.04 -5.99
N ALA A 219 -16.45 9.21 -6.21
CA ALA A 219 -17.05 10.30 -6.95
C ALA A 219 -16.85 10.13 -8.46
N ARG A 220 -15.66 9.74 -8.88
CA ARG A 220 -15.30 9.53 -10.29
C ARG A 220 -14.20 8.47 -10.40
N GLU A 221 -14.13 7.87 -11.56
CA GLU A 221 -13.12 6.91 -11.95
C GLU A 221 -12.62 7.22 -13.35
N TYR A 222 -11.29 7.15 -13.53
CA TYR A 222 -10.62 7.45 -14.79
C TYR A 222 -9.58 6.36 -15.08
N THR A 223 -9.30 6.12 -16.35
CA THR A 223 -8.01 5.55 -16.76
C THR A 223 -6.95 6.66 -16.68
N ALA A 224 -5.66 6.31 -16.53
CA ALA A 224 -4.59 7.31 -16.54
C ALA A 224 -4.63 8.22 -17.77
N LEU A 225 -4.88 7.64 -18.96
CA LEU A 225 -5.00 8.40 -20.20
C LEU A 225 -6.20 9.37 -20.21
N SER A 226 -7.35 8.95 -19.71
CA SER A 226 -8.54 9.81 -19.67
C SER A 226 -8.41 10.92 -18.62
N PHE A 227 -7.66 10.69 -17.55
CA PHE A 227 -7.41 11.68 -16.51
C PHE A 227 -6.57 12.86 -17.04
N LEU A 228 -5.50 12.59 -17.79
CA LEU A 228 -4.67 13.62 -18.42
C LEU A 228 -5.49 14.53 -19.35
N SER A 229 -6.44 13.97 -20.11
CA SER A 229 -7.29 14.76 -21.00
C SER A 229 -8.28 15.69 -20.29
N VAL A 230 -8.60 15.44 -19.00
CA VAL A 230 -9.47 16.31 -18.19
C VAL A 230 -8.68 17.44 -17.56
N THR A 231 -7.44 17.18 -17.11
CA THR A 231 -6.58 18.21 -16.49
C THR A 231 -6.08 19.24 -17.50
N ASP A 232 -6.02 18.90 -18.79
CA ASP A 232 -5.65 19.86 -19.86
C ASP A 232 -6.83 20.78 -20.29
N ALA A 233 -8.04 20.52 -19.80
CA ALA A 233 -9.26 21.24 -20.18
C ALA A 233 -9.80 22.19 -19.08
N GLU A 234 -9.22 22.18 -17.87
CA GLU A 234 -9.49 23.10 -16.75
C GLU A 234 -8.30 24.05 -16.51
#